data_833aa49cd7cab362b8af312b70cc363e
#
_entry.id   833aa49cd7cab362b8af312b70cc363e
#
_cell.length_a   1.000
_cell.length_b   1.000
_cell.length_c   1.000
_cell.angle_alpha   90.00
_cell.angle_beta   90.00
_cell.angle_gamma   90.00
#
_symmetry.space_group_name_H-M   'P 1'
#
loop_
_entity.id
_entity.type
_entity.pdbx_description
1 polymer ?
#
loop_
_entity_poly.entity_id
_entity_poly.type
_entity_poly.pdbx_seq_one_letter_code
_entity_poly.pdbx_strand_id
1 'polypeptide(L)'
;AVLTNTRLFVKLSPIPTGKITMTDIAKAAVDVPGSSPTGPNKRPGADALCIANTTPAMAIDVRTRRPKLGRVSGGLSGLAVDAMAVKLVYDVHRNFAKQSQTPIVGIGGVFTWEHAAEFVLAGATAVEVGTGLFADPRCPLKIVKGLERWTRDQGASVMDLVGKIDDSENQPR
;
A
#
# COMPACT_ATOMS: atom_id res chain seq x y z
N ALA A 1 -9.23 26.41 4.97
CA ALA A 1 -10.51 25.81 5.35
C ALA A 1 -10.22 24.50 6.05
N VAL A 2 -10.73 24.29 7.26
CA VAL A 2 -10.59 23.02 7.98
C VAL A 2 -11.66 22.06 7.42
N LEU A 3 -11.23 20.92 6.84
CA LEU A 3 -12.13 19.90 6.33
C LEU A 3 -12.73 19.13 7.51
N THR A 4 -13.94 19.47 7.93
CA THR A 4 -14.57 18.87 9.13
C THR A 4 -15.26 17.54 8.88
N ASN A 5 -15.67 17.25 7.62
CA ASN A 5 -16.43 16.05 7.25
C ASN A 5 -15.81 15.23 6.11
N THR A 6 -14.60 15.56 5.67
CA THR A 6 -13.90 14.87 4.59
C THR A 6 -12.86 13.92 5.18
N ARG A 7 -12.81 12.70 4.67
CA ARG A 7 -11.77 11.74 5.03
C ARG A 7 -10.47 12.07 4.33
N LEU A 8 -9.37 12.02 5.08
CA LEU A 8 -8.03 12.27 4.56
C LEU A 8 -7.29 10.95 4.36
N PHE A 9 -6.99 10.63 3.11
CA PHE A 9 -6.13 9.49 2.75
C PHE A 9 -4.76 10.04 2.37
N VAL A 10 -3.72 9.58 3.04
CA VAL A 10 -2.34 10.04 2.81
C VAL A 10 -1.55 8.96 2.07
N LYS A 11 -1.08 9.30 0.87
CA LYS A 11 -0.25 8.41 0.04
C LYS A 11 1.22 8.60 0.37
N LEU A 12 1.85 7.52 0.82
CA LEU A 12 3.23 7.53 1.30
C LEU A 12 4.22 7.17 0.17
N SER A 13 5.39 7.80 0.21
CA SER A 13 6.50 7.44 -0.69
C SER A 13 7.20 6.16 -0.20
N PRO A 14 7.61 5.24 -1.11
CA PRO A 14 8.26 3.99 -0.73
C PRO A 14 9.69 4.16 -0.24
N ILE A 15 10.26 5.35 -0.34
CA ILE A 15 11.67 5.59 -0.01
C ILE A 15 11.77 6.34 1.33
N PRO A 16 12.13 5.65 2.40
CA PRO A 16 12.54 6.30 3.64
C PRO A 16 13.87 7.05 3.44
N THR A 17 14.05 8.15 4.16
CA THR A 17 15.27 8.98 4.08
C THR A 17 16.11 8.76 5.34
N GLY A 18 17.34 8.32 5.18
CA GLY A 18 18.24 8.09 6.30
C GLY A 18 17.80 6.95 7.22
N LYS A 19 17.66 7.24 8.52
CA LYS A 19 17.22 6.27 9.54
C LYS A 19 15.70 6.18 9.68
N ILE A 20 14.93 7.00 8.95
CA ILE A 20 13.48 7.07 9.04
C ILE A 20 12.89 5.87 8.27
N THR A 21 12.06 5.08 8.90
CA THR A 21 11.37 3.95 8.30
C THR A 21 10.01 4.37 7.72
N MET A 22 9.40 3.50 6.89
CA MET A 22 8.02 3.70 6.42
C MET A 22 7.04 3.77 7.60
N THR A 23 7.28 3.00 8.65
CA THR A 23 6.47 3.02 9.87
C THR A 23 6.53 4.37 10.58
N ASP A 24 7.69 5.03 10.62
CA ASP A 24 7.84 6.36 11.22
C ASP A 24 7.08 7.42 10.43
N ILE A 25 7.13 7.34 9.10
CA ILE A 25 6.37 8.23 8.21
C ILE A 25 4.86 7.99 8.39
N ALA A 26 4.43 6.73 8.50
CA ALA A 26 3.04 6.37 8.73
C ALA A 26 2.52 6.91 10.07
N LYS A 27 3.29 6.77 11.14
CA LYS A 27 2.98 7.37 12.46
C LYS A 27 2.83 8.88 12.36
N ALA A 28 3.80 9.56 11.75
CA ALA A 28 3.76 11.01 11.58
C ALA A 28 2.57 11.51 10.75
N ALA A 29 2.07 10.69 9.79
CA ALA A 29 0.90 11.04 9.00
C ALA A 29 -0.43 10.89 9.77
N VAL A 30 -0.49 9.99 10.75
CA VAL A 30 -1.69 9.70 11.54
C VAL A 30 -1.70 10.49 12.85
N ASP A 31 -0.57 10.55 13.55
CA ASP A 31 -0.43 11.19 14.85
C ASP A 31 0.27 12.55 14.69
N VAL A 32 -0.46 13.56 14.21
CA VAL A 32 0.09 14.91 14.01
C VAL A 32 0.12 15.65 15.35
N PRO A 33 1.31 15.90 15.96
CA PRO A 33 1.40 16.58 17.25
C PRO A 33 0.81 17.98 17.21
N GLY A 34 0.02 18.34 18.21
CA GLY A 34 -0.56 19.67 18.37
C GLY A 34 -1.75 19.97 17.45
N SER A 35 -2.19 19.05 16.63
CA SER A 35 -3.42 19.20 15.86
C SER A 35 -4.65 18.71 16.64
N SER A 36 -5.76 19.44 16.49
CA SER A 36 -7.04 18.94 16.97
C SER A 36 -7.51 17.78 16.10
N PRO A 37 -8.18 16.76 16.67
CA PRO A 37 -8.77 15.68 15.90
C PRO A 37 -9.70 16.23 14.82
N THR A 38 -9.42 15.89 13.56
CA THR A 38 -10.23 16.29 12.40
C THR A 38 -10.89 15.06 11.78
N GLY A 39 -11.98 15.28 11.07
CA GLY A 39 -12.71 14.23 10.39
C GLY A 39 -13.64 13.39 11.29
N PRO A 40 -14.38 12.46 10.68
CA PRO A 40 -15.42 11.68 11.37
C PRO A 40 -14.86 10.72 12.43
N ASN A 41 -13.60 10.34 12.33
CA ASN A 41 -12.95 9.46 13.31
C ASN A 41 -12.24 10.21 14.44
N LYS A 42 -12.32 11.55 14.47
CA LYS A 42 -11.65 12.41 15.47
C LYS A 42 -10.15 12.11 15.62
N ARG A 43 -9.48 11.77 14.52
CA ARG A 43 -8.03 11.58 14.50
C ARG A 43 -7.32 12.90 14.16
N PRO A 44 -6.13 13.15 14.71
CA PRO A 44 -5.39 14.37 14.45
C PRO A 44 -4.74 14.43 13.05
N GLY A 45 -4.74 13.34 12.29
CA GLY A 45 -4.10 13.22 10.98
C GLY A 45 -4.91 12.40 9.99
N ALA A 46 -4.25 11.53 9.23
CA ALA A 46 -4.85 10.72 8.19
C ALA A 46 -5.89 9.73 8.73
N ASP A 47 -7.02 9.60 8.01
CA ASP A 47 -8.03 8.57 8.26
C ASP A 47 -7.61 7.21 7.71
N ALA A 48 -6.78 7.19 6.65
CA ALA A 48 -6.20 5.99 6.06
C ALA A 48 -4.85 6.28 5.40
N LEU A 49 -4.05 5.25 5.24
CA LEU A 49 -2.74 5.32 4.58
C LEU A 49 -2.80 4.58 3.24
N CYS A 50 -2.26 5.19 2.18
CA CYS A 50 -2.08 4.55 0.88
C CYS A 50 -0.60 4.18 0.71
N ILE A 51 -0.29 2.90 0.63
CA ILE A 51 1.08 2.35 0.58
C ILE A 51 1.23 1.45 -0.64
N ALA A 52 2.08 1.80 -1.63
CA ALA A 52 2.94 2.96 -1.66
C ALA A 52 2.89 3.66 -3.03
N ASN A 53 3.54 4.82 -3.12
CA ASN A 53 3.77 5.49 -4.41
C ASN A 53 4.80 4.70 -5.24
N THR A 54 4.96 5.08 -6.52
CA THR A 54 5.98 4.51 -7.42
C THR A 54 7.39 4.70 -6.86
N THR A 55 8.27 3.74 -7.16
CA THR A 55 9.68 3.76 -6.72
C THR A 55 10.53 4.51 -7.76
N PRO A 56 11.36 5.49 -7.37
CA PRO A 56 12.27 6.16 -8.29
C PRO A 56 13.17 5.16 -9.04
N ALA A 57 13.21 5.31 -10.35
CA ALA A 57 13.98 4.46 -11.23
C ALA A 57 14.50 5.23 -12.46
N MET A 58 15.49 4.68 -13.12
CA MET A 58 16.11 5.25 -14.31
C MET A 58 16.46 4.15 -15.32
N ALA A 59 16.35 4.47 -16.61
CA ALA A 59 16.84 3.63 -17.67
C ALA A 59 17.71 4.45 -18.65
N ILE A 60 18.81 3.86 -19.10
CA ILE A 60 19.78 4.49 -20.00
C ILE A 60 19.81 3.72 -21.33
N ASP A 61 19.79 4.44 -22.44
CA ASP A 61 20.16 3.90 -23.74
C ASP A 61 21.68 3.90 -23.84
N VAL A 62 22.26 2.71 -23.80
CA VAL A 62 23.74 2.52 -23.82
C VAL A 62 24.39 2.92 -25.13
N ARG A 63 23.64 2.92 -26.24
CA ARG A 63 24.15 3.29 -27.56
C ARG A 63 24.29 4.81 -27.69
N THR A 64 23.28 5.54 -27.28
CA THR A 64 23.26 7.01 -27.33
C THR A 64 23.80 7.66 -26.05
N ARG A 65 23.97 6.88 -24.98
CA ARG A 65 24.36 7.32 -23.63
C ARG A 65 23.40 8.36 -23.05
N ARG A 66 22.12 8.31 -23.44
CA ARG A 66 21.07 9.22 -23.00
C ARG A 66 20.06 8.51 -22.11
N PRO A 67 19.42 9.22 -21.17
CA PRO A 67 18.26 8.67 -20.45
C PRO A 67 17.17 8.28 -21.43
N LYS A 68 16.49 7.14 -21.20
CA LYS A 68 15.29 6.76 -21.97
C LYS A 68 14.07 7.60 -21.63
N LEU A 69 14.05 8.21 -20.44
CA LEU A 69 12.97 9.07 -19.98
C LEU A 69 13.33 10.53 -20.18
N GLY A 70 12.37 11.35 -20.63
CA GLY A 70 12.57 12.77 -20.90
C GLY A 70 12.98 13.59 -19.65
N ARG A 71 12.63 13.11 -18.44
CA ARG A 71 13.03 13.73 -17.16
C ARG A 71 14.20 13.04 -16.49
N VAL A 72 15.01 12.30 -17.21
CA VAL A 72 16.18 11.54 -16.71
C VAL A 72 15.75 10.32 -15.87
N SER A 73 14.87 10.50 -14.89
CA SER A 73 14.31 9.45 -14.03
C SER A 73 12.78 9.52 -13.97
N GLY A 74 12.14 8.48 -13.46
CA GLY A 74 10.71 8.40 -13.27
C GLY A 74 10.33 7.39 -12.19
N GLY A 75 9.04 7.20 -11.99
CA GLY A 75 8.53 6.21 -11.06
C GLY A 75 8.39 4.83 -11.71
N LEU A 76 9.04 3.82 -11.16
CA LEU A 76 8.81 2.42 -11.50
C LEU A 76 7.47 1.99 -10.93
N SER A 77 6.64 1.36 -11.75
CA SER A 77 5.34 0.78 -11.40
C SER A 77 5.17 -0.61 -12.04
N GLY A 78 4.03 -1.23 -11.82
CA GLY A 78 3.74 -2.57 -12.34
C GLY A 78 4.28 -3.68 -11.45
N LEU A 79 4.33 -4.91 -11.96
CA LEU A 79 4.70 -6.11 -11.20
C LEU A 79 6.05 -6.01 -10.50
N ALA A 80 6.98 -5.24 -11.06
CA ALA A 80 8.32 -5.08 -10.48
C ALA A 80 8.34 -4.47 -9.07
N VAL A 81 7.28 -3.79 -8.65
CA VAL A 81 7.19 -3.18 -7.31
C VAL A 81 6.30 -3.95 -6.34
N ASP A 82 5.67 -5.04 -6.76
CA ASP A 82 4.70 -5.79 -5.96
C ASP A 82 5.28 -6.24 -4.61
N ALA A 83 6.31 -7.07 -4.64
CA ALA A 83 6.93 -7.59 -3.42
C ALA A 83 7.45 -6.51 -2.46
N MET A 84 7.93 -5.38 -3.00
CA MET A 84 8.34 -4.23 -2.18
C MET A 84 7.14 -3.57 -1.51
N ALA A 85 6.05 -3.37 -2.24
CA ALA A 85 4.85 -2.74 -1.72
C ALA A 85 4.15 -3.62 -0.67
N VAL A 86 4.04 -4.92 -0.90
CA VAL A 86 3.53 -5.91 0.07
C VAL A 86 4.34 -5.86 1.37
N LYS A 87 5.70 -5.86 1.26
CA LYS A 87 6.58 -5.77 2.44
C LYS A 87 6.37 -4.47 3.23
N LEU A 88 6.21 -3.33 2.56
CA LEU A 88 5.95 -2.05 3.21
C LEU A 88 4.61 -2.04 3.95
N VAL A 89 3.55 -2.61 3.35
CA VAL A 89 2.24 -2.78 3.99
C VAL A 89 2.36 -3.65 5.23
N TYR A 90 3.04 -4.80 5.11
CA TYR A 90 3.27 -5.71 6.24
C TYR A 90 3.98 -5.02 7.41
N ASP A 91 5.08 -4.28 7.14
CA ASP A 91 5.84 -3.60 8.18
C ASP A 91 5.01 -2.53 8.90
N VAL A 92 4.29 -1.71 8.14
CA VAL A 92 3.44 -0.66 8.72
C VAL A 92 2.27 -1.27 9.48
N HIS A 93 1.63 -2.31 8.96
CA HIS A 93 0.53 -2.98 9.64
C HIS A 93 0.99 -3.59 10.96
N ARG A 94 2.06 -4.40 10.93
CA ARG A 94 2.57 -5.10 12.11
C ARG A 94 3.05 -4.15 13.21
N ASN A 95 3.80 -3.10 12.84
CA ASN A 95 4.48 -2.23 13.80
C ASN A 95 3.66 -1.00 14.22
N PHE A 96 2.53 -0.73 13.56
CA PHE A 96 1.73 0.46 13.85
C PHE A 96 0.24 0.32 13.56
N ALA A 97 -0.16 0.05 12.31
CA ALA A 97 -1.54 0.22 11.86
C ALA A 97 -2.53 -0.73 12.53
N LYS A 98 -2.10 -1.95 12.89
CA LYS A 98 -2.90 -2.92 13.64
C LYS A 98 -3.32 -2.38 15.02
N GLN A 99 -2.38 -1.79 15.75
CA GLN A 99 -2.66 -1.24 17.09
C GLN A 99 -3.47 0.05 17.01
N SER A 100 -3.13 0.94 16.09
CA SER A 100 -3.84 2.22 15.90
C SER A 100 -5.17 2.06 15.17
N GLN A 101 -5.49 0.87 14.67
CA GLN A 101 -6.65 0.59 13.83
C GLN A 101 -6.74 1.51 12.60
N THR A 102 -5.59 1.87 12.02
CA THR A 102 -5.51 2.72 10.84
C THR A 102 -5.66 1.87 9.59
N PRO A 103 -6.68 2.09 8.74
CA PRO A 103 -6.84 1.37 7.49
C PRO A 103 -5.66 1.62 6.55
N ILE A 104 -5.24 0.57 5.82
CA ILE A 104 -4.21 0.66 4.78
C ILE A 104 -4.84 0.30 3.43
N VAL A 105 -4.59 1.14 2.43
CA VAL A 105 -4.83 0.85 1.02
C VAL A 105 -3.51 0.40 0.40
N GLY A 106 -3.41 -0.86 0.01
CA GLY A 106 -2.22 -1.43 -0.64
C GLY A 106 -2.14 -1.01 -2.10
N ILE A 107 -0.99 -0.52 -2.55
CA ILE A 107 -0.78 -0.01 -3.90
C ILE A 107 0.57 -0.45 -4.43
N GLY A 108 0.57 -1.12 -5.59
CA GLY A 108 1.79 -1.49 -6.32
C GLY A 108 1.73 -2.93 -6.83
N GLY A 109 1.84 -3.12 -8.13
CA GLY A 109 1.94 -4.44 -8.74
C GLY A 109 0.67 -5.28 -8.78
N VAL A 110 -0.50 -4.76 -8.39
CA VAL A 110 -1.76 -5.50 -8.37
C VAL A 110 -2.28 -5.73 -9.79
N PHE A 111 -2.21 -6.98 -10.28
CA PHE A 111 -2.68 -7.42 -11.61
C PHE A 111 -3.65 -8.58 -11.51
N THR A 112 -3.56 -9.41 -10.48
CA THR A 112 -4.40 -10.58 -10.28
C THR A 112 -5.01 -10.56 -8.87
N TRP A 113 -5.94 -11.47 -8.62
CA TRP A 113 -6.54 -11.59 -7.28
C TRP A 113 -5.53 -12.10 -6.24
N GLU A 114 -4.54 -12.90 -6.66
CA GLU A 114 -3.46 -13.37 -5.79
C GLU A 114 -2.65 -12.20 -5.26
N HIS A 115 -2.22 -11.26 -6.13
CA HIS A 115 -1.53 -10.05 -5.68
C HIS A 115 -2.40 -9.24 -4.70
N ALA A 116 -3.70 -9.10 -4.96
CA ALA A 116 -4.60 -8.43 -4.03
C ALA A 116 -4.72 -9.17 -2.69
N ALA A 117 -4.76 -10.51 -2.70
CA ALA A 117 -4.79 -11.35 -1.51
C ALA A 117 -3.50 -11.22 -0.69
N GLU A 118 -2.32 -11.12 -1.33
CA GLU A 118 -1.05 -10.85 -0.64
C GLU A 118 -1.11 -9.56 0.16
N PHE A 119 -1.62 -8.47 -0.45
CA PHE A 119 -1.82 -7.21 0.27
C PHE A 119 -2.79 -7.35 1.46
N VAL A 120 -3.90 -8.08 1.29
CA VAL A 120 -4.86 -8.31 2.38
C VAL A 120 -4.18 -9.09 3.52
N LEU A 121 -3.49 -10.18 3.22
CA LEU A 121 -2.76 -10.97 4.22
C LEU A 121 -1.66 -10.17 4.91
N ALA A 122 -1.00 -9.25 4.19
CA ALA A 122 -0.02 -8.33 4.75
C ALA A 122 -0.63 -7.24 5.65
N GLY A 123 -1.95 -7.00 5.58
CA GLY A 123 -2.66 -6.06 6.44
C GLY A 123 -3.37 -4.90 5.75
N ALA A 124 -3.46 -4.91 4.42
CA ALA A 124 -4.27 -3.93 3.70
C ALA A 124 -5.77 -4.24 3.83
N THR A 125 -6.58 -3.21 4.06
CA THR A 125 -8.04 -3.31 4.10
C THR A 125 -8.70 -3.08 2.73
N ALA A 126 -7.93 -2.54 1.80
CA ALA A 126 -8.31 -2.32 0.40
C ALA A 126 -7.06 -2.33 -0.48
N VAL A 127 -7.24 -2.49 -1.79
CA VAL A 127 -6.16 -2.39 -2.79
C VAL A 127 -6.51 -1.40 -3.88
N GLU A 128 -5.49 -0.75 -4.44
CA GLU A 128 -5.61 0.14 -5.59
C GLU A 128 -4.93 -0.50 -6.82
N VAL A 129 -5.62 -0.53 -7.95
CA VAL A 129 -5.09 -1.04 -9.22
C VAL A 129 -4.75 0.14 -10.11
N GLY A 130 -3.46 0.30 -10.42
CA GLY A 130 -2.95 1.34 -11.33
C GLY A 130 -2.54 0.76 -12.69
N THR A 131 -1.29 0.35 -12.81
CA THR A 131 -0.68 -0.14 -14.07
C THR A 131 -1.44 -1.33 -14.68
N GLY A 132 -2.07 -2.18 -13.86
CA GLY A 132 -2.89 -3.29 -14.32
C GLY A 132 -4.02 -2.89 -15.26
N LEU A 133 -4.59 -1.68 -15.10
CA LEU A 133 -5.65 -1.15 -15.96
C LEU A 133 -5.18 -0.90 -17.40
N PHE A 134 -3.91 -0.51 -17.59
CA PHE A 134 -3.33 -0.31 -18.92
C PHE A 134 -3.09 -1.63 -19.65
N ALA A 135 -2.80 -2.70 -18.91
CA ALA A 135 -2.63 -4.04 -19.48
C ALA A 135 -3.98 -4.72 -19.78
N ASP A 136 -4.93 -4.63 -18.86
CA ASP A 136 -6.30 -5.13 -19.02
C ASP A 136 -7.29 -4.24 -18.25
N PRO A 137 -8.11 -3.42 -18.93
CA PRO A 137 -9.11 -2.58 -18.28
C PRO A 137 -10.14 -3.34 -17.44
N ARG A 138 -10.30 -4.66 -17.68
CA ARG A 138 -11.19 -5.54 -16.90
C ARG A 138 -10.49 -6.17 -15.69
N CYS A 139 -9.20 -5.86 -15.47
CA CYS A 139 -8.40 -6.39 -14.37
C CYS A 139 -9.11 -6.26 -13.00
N PRO A 140 -9.70 -5.12 -12.60
CA PRO A 140 -10.38 -5.02 -11.31
C PRO A 140 -11.56 -5.98 -11.14
N LEU A 141 -12.34 -6.21 -12.21
CA LEU A 141 -13.45 -7.17 -12.16
C LEU A 141 -12.97 -8.61 -11.98
N LYS A 142 -11.84 -8.96 -12.62
CA LYS A 142 -11.23 -10.29 -12.45
C LYS A 142 -10.68 -10.47 -11.04
N ILE A 143 -10.08 -9.43 -10.48
CA ILE A 143 -9.58 -9.43 -9.09
C ILE A 143 -10.73 -9.66 -8.11
N VAL A 144 -11.81 -8.88 -8.21
CA VAL A 144 -12.99 -9.04 -7.33
C VAL A 144 -13.53 -10.47 -7.38
N LYS A 145 -13.77 -11.02 -8.59
CA LYS A 145 -14.25 -12.39 -8.75
C LYS A 145 -13.28 -13.44 -8.20
N GLY A 146 -11.98 -13.18 -8.27
CA GLY A 146 -10.96 -14.06 -7.69
C GLY A 146 -10.98 -14.03 -6.17
N LEU A 147 -11.04 -12.83 -5.57
CA LEU A 147 -11.16 -12.65 -4.14
C LEU A 147 -12.45 -13.25 -3.58
N GLU A 148 -13.59 -13.13 -4.27
CA GLU A 148 -14.86 -13.76 -3.87
C GLU A 148 -14.75 -15.28 -3.80
N ARG A 149 -14.06 -15.93 -4.74
CA ARG A 149 -13.80 -17.37 -4.69
C ARG A 149 -12.88 -17.72 -3.55
N TRP A 150 -11.75 -17.03 -3.46
CA TRP A 150 -10.75 -17.27 -2.43
C TRP A 150 -11.34 -17.15 -1.01
N THR A 151 -12.10 -16.10 -0.72
CA THR A 151 -12.73 -15.93 0.60
C THR A 151 -13.78 -16.99 0.89
N ARG A 152 -14.54 -17.42 -0.13
CA ARG A 152 -15.48 -18.54 0.01
C ARG A 152 -14.75 -19.84 0.35
N ASP A 153 -13.63 -20.13 -0.33
CA ASP A 153 -12.82 -21.33 -0.08
C ASP A 153 -12.17 -21.30 1.32
N GLN A 154 -11.87 -20.12 1.83
CA GLN A 154 -11.37 -19.90 3.20
C GLN A 154 -12.50 -19.92 4.27
N GLY A 155 -13.76 -19.90 3.88
CA GLY A 155 -14.89 -19.76 4.82
C GLY A 155 -14.87 -18.45 5.62
N ALA A 156 -14.30 -17.38 5.07
CA ALA A 156 -14.04 -16.11 5.75
C ALA A 156 -14.36 -14.93 4.84
N SER A 157 -14.58 -13.75 5.42
CA SER A 157 -14.64 -12.51 4.65
C SER A 157 -13.23 -11.95 4.40
N VAL A 158 -13.09 -11.00 3.45
CA VAL A 158 -11.81 -10.30 3.24
C VAL A 158 -11.33 -9.64 4.54
N MET A 159 -12.23 -9.05 5.33
CA MET A 159 -11.88 -8.38 6.58
C MET A 159 -11.34 -9.33 7.64
N ASP A 160 -11.83 -10.58 7.66
CA ASP A 160 -11.33 -11.60 8.58
C ASP A 160 -9.90 -12.05 8.23
N LEU A 161 -9.49 -11.86 6.98
CA LEU A 161 -8.18 -12.25 6.45
C LEU A 161 -7.13 -11.12 6.50
N VAL A 162 -7.53 -9.91 6.87
CA VAL A 162 -6.59 -8.77 6.97
C VAL A 162 -5.51 -9.04 8.01
N GLY A 163 -4.26 -9.04 7.58
CA GLY A 163 -3.09 -9.26 8.44
C GLY A 163 -2.98 -10.68 9.00
N LYS A 164 -3.55 -11.66 8.32
CA LYS A 164 -3.54 -13.09 8.72
C LYS A 164 -2.45 -13.91 8.03
N ILE A 165 -1.35 -13.28 7.62
CA ILE A 165 -0.17 -14.03 7.18
C ILE A 165 0.33 -14.92 8.33
N ASP A 166 0.63 -16.18 8.01
CA ASP A 166 1.32 -17.08 8.96
C ASP A 166 2.84 -16.87 8.83
N ASP A 167 3.39 -16.14 9.77
CA ASP A 167 4.82 -15.86 9.88
C ASP A 167 5.48 -16.56 11.09
N SER A 168 4.79 -17.53 11.68
CA SER A 168 5.20 -18.20 12.92
C SER A 168 6.55 -18.93 12.82
N GLU A 169 6.90 -19.46 11.65
CA GLU A 169 8.15 -20.17 11.42
C GLU A 169 9.39 -19.26 11.27
N ASN A 170 9.18 -17.98 11.01
CA ASN A 170 10.25 -17.01 10.71
C ASN A 170 10.53 -16.02 11.86
N GLN A 171 9.97 -16.23 13.05
CA GLN A 171 10.31 -15.40 14.21
C GLN A 171 11.67 -15.82 14.77
N PRO A 172 12.63 -14.89 14.94
CA PRO A 172 13.88 -15.20 15.62
C PRO A 172 13.56 -15.67 17.04
N ARG A 173 14.08 -16.83 17.40
CA ARG A 173 14.02 -17.39 18.76
C ARG A 173 14.82 -16.52 19.73
#